data_cbc72ddbc90726c749ab9103e35e0dda
#
_entry.id   cbc72ddbc90726c749ab9103e35e0dda
#
_cell.length_a   1.000
_cell.length_b   1.000
_cell.length_c   1.000
_cell.angle_alpha   90.00
_cell.angle_beta   90.00
_cell.angle_gamma   90.00
#
_symmetry.space_group_name_H-M   'P 1'
#
loop_
_entity.id
_entity.type
_entity.pdbx_description
1 polymer ?
#
loop_
_entity_poly.entity_id
_entity_poly.type
_entity_poly.pdbx_seq_one_letter_code
_entity_poly.pdbx_strand_id
1 'polypeptide(L)'
;RFQGLIEAMSEAIAETDDELMEKFFGGEPFTTEEIVEGMRKGVKDGLITPVFCGSAVNQQALDMLLFNMHKLLPSPEHDGATLAEDANGEPVELHCTEAEPTAAYVFKTVADPFVGKLSYLRVVSGKVTAGEPLVNARTGEPEKIGKPLTVIGKKQVDADGIGAGDIGAVAKLVTARTGDTLCDASRVVKLPAPVFPQPSLFMAVTVAKKGDEGKISSALARLMEEDPTLSYQNNAETHQQVIGGLGEQHLDVVKAKLKNKFGVEIGLEAPRIAYRESIRKACQKQGRHKKQTGGHGQFGDVIINFEPCDSEQVVFEEKVFGGSVPKNFFPAVEKGVRLAAEKGVLAGYPV
;
A
#
# COMPACT_ATOMS: atom_id res chain seq x y z
N ARG A 1 30.66 -41.64 13.87
CA ARG A 1 29.55 -40.90 13.16
C ARG A 1 29.36 -39.48 13.72
N PHE A 2 29.41 -39.30 15.06
CA PHE A 2 29.34 -37.96 15.69
C PHE A 2 30.62 -37.14 15.52
N GLN A 3 31.78 -37.79 15.52
CA GLN A 3 33.07 -37.11 15.40
C GLN A 3 33.21 -36.37 14.05
N GLY A 4 32.79 -36.99 12.95
CA GLY A 4 32.79 -36.33 11.64
C GLY A 4 31.81 -35.15 11.52
N LEU A 5 30.72 -35.14 12.31
CA LEU A 5 29.83 -33.97 12.38
C LEU A 5 30.48 -32.82 13.17
N ILE A 6 31.17 -33.13 14.26
CA ILE A 6 31.90 -32.12 15.05
C ILE A 6 33.01 -31.49 14.22
N GLU A 7 33.78 -32.31 13.48
CA GLU A 7 34.82 -31.82 12.58
C GLU A 7 34.26 -30.90 11.49
N ALA A 8 33.20 -31.32 10.81
CA ALA A 8 32.54 -30.49 9.78
C ALA A 8 31.94 -29.20 10.35
N MET A 9 31.40 -29.23 11.57
CA MET A 9 30.94 -28.02 12.25
C MET A 9 32.10 -27.09 12.61
N SER A 10 33.22 -27.66 13.11
CA SER A 10 34.40 -26.88 13.47
C SER A 10 35.06 -26.24 12.24
N GLU A 11 35.10 -26.96 11.11
CA GLU A 11 35.55 -26.41 9.83
C GLU A 11 34.70 -25.24 9.36
N ALA A 12 33.37 -25.39 9.35
CA ALA A 12 32.46 -24.33 8.97
C ALA A 12 32.53 -23.09 9.90
N ILE A 13 32.76 -23.31 11.19
CA ILE A 13 32.96 -22.24 12.17
C ILE A 13 34.31 -21.55 11.93
N ALA A 14 35.37 -22.30 11.66
CA ALA A 14 36.68 -21.76 11.36
C ALA A 14 36.68 -20.80 10.16
N GLU A 15 35.89 -21.09 9.11
CA GLU A 15 35.73 -20.25 7.92
C GLU A 15 35.11 -18.89 8.19
N THR A 16 34.53 -18.65 9.37
CA THR A 16 33.87 -17.37 9.72
C THR A 16 34.83 -16.31 10.26
N ASP A 17 36.05 -16.72 10.69
CA ASP A 17 36.97 -15.78 11.32
C ASP A 17 38.43 -16.28 11.20
N ASP A 18 39.36 -15.35 10.92
CA ASP A 18 40.78 -15.69 10.71
C ASP A 18 41.44 -16.28 11.95
N GLU A 19 41.11 -15.82 13.16
CA GLU A 19 41.66 -16.33 14.41
C GLU A 19 41.17 -17.77 14.68
N LEU A 20 39.87 -18.02 14.38
CA LEU A 20 39.30 -19.36 14.48
C LEU A 20 39.92 -20.32 13.44
N MET A 21 40.22 -19.80 12.26
CA MET A 21 40.90 -20.56 11.20
C MET A 21 42.30 -20.98 11.62
N GLU A 22 43.12 -20.07 12.18
CA GLU A 22 44.43 -20.37 12.69
C GLU A 22 44.40 -21.45 13.81
N LYS A 23 43.45 -21.31 14.74
CA LYS A 23 43.24 -22.24 15.83
C LYS A 23 42.84 -23.63 15.34
N PHE A 24 41.97 -23.69 14.33
CA PHE A 24 41.56 -24.96 13.71
C PHE A 24 42.74 -25.69 13.04
N PHE A 25 43.56 -24.99 12.29
CA PHE A 25 44.76 -25.55 11.67
C PHE A 25 45.86 -25.89 12.70
N GLY A 26 45.89 -25.19 13.83
CA GLY A 26 46.74 -25.53 14.98
C GLY A 26 46.32 -26.82 15.72
N GLY A 27 45.14 -27.35 15.41
CA GLY A 27 44.58 -28.52 16.07
C GLY A 27 44.06 -28.24 17.49
N GLU A 28 43.82 -27.00 17.82
CA GLU A 28 43.30 -26.59 19.12
C GLU A 28 41.76 -26.69 19.16
N PRO A 29 41.17 -27.23 20.24
CA PRO A 29 39.71 -27.29 20.35
C PRO A 29 39.11 -25.90 20.59
N PHE A 30 37.95 -25.62 19.95
CA PHE A 30 37.19 -24.42 20.24
C PHE A 30 36.50 -24.48 21.60
N THR A 31 36.40 -23.34 22.29
CA THR A 31 35.57 -23.18 23.45
C THR A 31 34.09 -23.08 23.07
N THR A 32 33.20 -23.28 24.04
CA THR A 32 31.74 -23.15 23.76
C THR A 32 31.38 -21.75 23.30
N GLU A 33 32.03 -20.72 23.83
CA GLU A 33 31.82 -19.30 23.47
C GLU A 33 32.26 -19.06 22.02
N GLU A 34 33.40 -19.55 21.60
CA GLU A 34 33.94 -19.45 20.24
C GLU A 34 33.00 -20.15 19.23
N ILE A 35 32.50 -21.34 19.60
CA ILE A 35 31.52 -22.08 18.77
C ILE A 35 30.25 -21.24 18.57
N VAL A 36 29.68 -20.69 19.65
CA VAL A 36 28.45 -19.90 19.57
C VAL A 36 28.66 -18.63 18.77
N GLU A 37 29.79 -17.92 18.98
CA GLU A 37 30.07 -16.65 18.28
C GLU A 37 30.37 -16.87 16.80
N GLY A 38 31.20 -17.88 16.45
CA GLY A 38 31.47 -18.26 15.07
C GLY A 38 30.20 -18.72 14.34
N MET A 39 29.37 -19.53 14.98
CA MET A 39 28.06 -19.90 14.41
C MET A 39 27.15 -18.69 14.22
N ARG A 40 27.07 -17.77 15.20
CA ARG A 40 26.27 -16.53 15.07
C ARG A 40 26.74 -15.68 13.91
N LYS A 41 28.04 -15.49 13.77
CA LYS A 41 28.65 -14.76 12.66
C LYS A 41 28.35 -15.43 11.31
N GLY A 42 28.57 -16.74 11.23
CA GLY A 42 28.28 -17.50 10.02
C GLY A 42 26.80 -17.51 9.63
N VAL A 43 25.87 -17.54 10.61
CA VAL A 43 24.42 -17.41 10.36
C VAL A 43 24.08 -16.00 9.88
N LYS A 44 24.64 -14.96 10.50
CA LYS A 44 24.45 -13.57 10.10
C LYS A 44 24.90 -13.31 8.66
N ASP A 45 26.09 -13.80 8.32
CA ASP A 45 26.72 -13.61 7.00
C ASP A 45 26.18 -14.58 5.93
N GLY A 46 25.27 -15.48 6.31
CA GLY A 46 24.67 -16.46 5.43
C GLY A 46 25.60 -17.61 5.01
N LEU A 47 26.72 -17.76 5.68
CA LEU A 47 27.71 -18.82 5.44
C LEU A 47 27.30 -20.15 6.09
N ILE A 48 26.61 -20.09 7.23
CA ILE A 48 26.15 -21.24 7.99
C ILE A 48 24.62 -21.26 8.06
N THR A 49 24.02 -22.39 7.70
CA THR A 49 22.59 -22.67 7.90
C THR A 49 22.41 -23.75 8.96
N PRO A 50 22.01 -23.42 10.20
CA PRO A 50 21.80 -24.40 11.24
C PRO A 50 20.54 -25.22 10.98
N VAL A 51 20.63 -26.53 11.12
CA VAL A 51 19.51 -27.47 10.94
C VAL A 51 19.16 -28.14 12.27
N PHE A 52 17.91 -28.02 12.67
CA PHE A 52 17.38 -28.61 13.90
C PHE A 52 16.33 -29.68 13.58
N CYS A 53 16.34 -30.75 14.35
CA CYS A 53 15.34 -31.81 14.27
C CYS A 53 14.51 -31.83 15.53
N GLY A 54 13.18 -31.89 15.36
CA GLY A 54 12.26 -31.96 16.49
C GLY A 54 10.88 -32.51 16.07
N SER A 55 10.02 -32.73 17.05
CA SER A 55 8.64 -33.15 16.82
C SER A 55 7.66 -32.19 17.48
N ALA A 56 6.89 -31.43 16.66
CA ALA A 56 5.86 -30.53 17.15
C ALA A 56 4.69 -31.29 17.82
N VAL A 57 4.35 -32.50 17.31
CA VAL A 57 3.28 -33.33 17.85
C VAL A 57 3.63 -33.88 19.23
N ASN A 58 4.85 -34.37 19.39
CA ASN A 58 5.34 -34.95 20.64
C ASN A 58 6.03 -33.90 21.55
N GLN A 59 6.11 -32.64 21.11
CA GLN A 59 6.78 -31.54 21.78
C GLN A 59 8.25 -31.83 22.16
N GLN A 60 8.93 -32.63 21.33
CA GLN A 60 10.33 -32.96 21.55
C GLN A 60 11.25 -31.94 20.89
N ALA A 61 12.30 -31.55 21.61
CA ALA A 61 13.36 -30.61 21.19
C ALA A 61 12.85 -29.18 20.82
N LEU A 62 11.65 -28.77 21.27
CA LEU A 62 11.15 -27.40 21.06
C LEU A 62 11.91 -26.39 21.92
N ASP A 63 12.25 -26.77 23.15
CA ASP A 63 13.10 -25.99 24.06
C ASP A 63 14.50 -25.75 23.46
N MET A 64 15.09 -26.78 22.89
CA MET A 64 16.38 -26.70 22.20
C MET A 64 16.31 -25.80 20.97
N LEU A 65 15.22 -25.86 20.18
CA LEU A 65 15.00 -24.98 19.03
C LEU A 65 14.94 -23.52 19.49
N LEU A 66 14.10 -23.20 20.47
CA LEU A 66 13.96 -21.83 21.00
C LEU A 66 15.26 -21.30 21.61
N PHE A 67 15.99 -22.17 22.36
CA PHE A 67 17.27 -21.81 22.93
C PHE A 67 18.29 -21.46 21.83
N ASN A 68 18.39 -22.28 20.79
CA ASN A 68 19.34 -22.05 19.70
C ASN A 68 18.91 -20.86 18.83
N MET A 69 17.63 -20.63 18.59
CA MET A 69 17.15 -19.40 17.92
C MET A 69 17.62 -18.15 18.68
N HIS A 70 17.45 -18.11 19.99
CA HIS A 70 17.93 -17.01 20.82
C HIS A 70 19.45 -16.82 20.79
N LYS A 71 20.22 -17.92 20.69
CA LYS A 71 21.68 -17.87 20.70
C LYS A 71 22.30 -17.54 19.34
N LEU A 72 21.73 -18.04 18.25
CA LEU A 72 22.36 -18.02 16.93
C LEU A 72 21.81 -16.96 16.00
N LEU A 73 20.55 -16.53 16.15
CA LEU A 73 20.00 -15.51 15.27
C LEU A 73 20.57 -14.12 15.63
N PRO A 74 20.90 -13.29 14.62
CA PRO A 74 21.42 -11.95 14.87
C PRO A 74 20.39 -11.05 15.53
N SER A 75 20.84 -10.23 16.50
CA SER A 75 20.03 -9.13 17.06
C SER A 75 20.09 -7.95 16.11
N PRO A 76 19.01 -7.14 15.99
CA PRO A 76 19.03 -5.89 15.25
C PRO A 76 20.13 -4.91 15.68
N GLU A 77 20.56 -4.96 16.96
CA GLU A 77 21.67 -4.17 17.48
C GLU A 77 23.04 -4.52 16.85
N HIS A 78 23.19 -5.76 16.40
CA HIS A 78 24.42 -6.27 15.81
C HIS A 78 24.39 -6.32 14.28
N ASP A 79 23.30 -5.89 13.67
CA ASP A 79 23.08 -5.97 12.21
C ASP A 79 23.71 -4.81 11.42
N GLY A 80 24.40 -3.89 12.12
CA GLY A 80 25.00 -2.70 11.56
C GLY A 80 24.00 -1.54 11.41
N ALA A 81 24.40 -0.51 10.67
CA ALA A 81 23.54 0.64 10.44
C ALA A 81 22.51 0.36 9.34
N THR A 82 21.29 0.82 9.55
CA THR A 82 20.23 0.82 8.53
C THR A 82 20.32 2.10 7.69
N LEU A 83 20.39 1.96 6.37
CA LEU A 83 20.43 3.11 5.48
C LEU A 83 19.04 3.70 5.28
N ALA A 84 18.93 5.01 5.40
CA ALA A 84 17.75 5.83 5.12
C ALA A 84 18.17 7.04 4.26
N GLU A 85 17.21 7.79 3.75
CA GLU A 85 17.43 9.05 3.06
C GLU A 85 16.94 10.21 3.93
N ASP A 86 17.69 11.32 3.97
CA ASP A 86 17.21 12.55 4.60
C ASP A 86 16.19 13.30 3.72
N ALA A 87 15.76 14.49 4.15
CA ALA A 87 14.83 15.33 3.41
C ALA A 87 15.37 15.82 2.04
N ASN A 88 16.69 15.77 1.83
CA ASN A 88 17.35 16.17 0.59
C ASN A 88 17.64 14.96 -0.33
N GLY A 89 17.37 13.74 0.13
CA GLY A 89 17.68 12.50 -0.57
C GLY A 89 19.09 11.99 -0.35
N GLU A 90 19.83 12.55 0.63
CA GLU A 90 21.17 12.09 0.97
C GLU A 90 21.11 10.90 1.92
N PRO A 91 22.03 9.91 1.78
CA PRO A 91 22.02 8.73 2.62
C PRO A 91 22.40 9.07 4.07
N VAL A 92 21.64 8.53 5.00
CA VAL A 92 21.83 8.66 6.44
C VAL A 92 21.86 7.27 7.08
N GLU A 93 22.82 7.03 7.95
CA GLU A 93 22.91 5.81 8.75
C GLU A 93 22.10 5.96 10.03
N LEU A 94 21.26 4.95 10.30
CA LEU A 94 20.47 4.82 11.53
C LEU A 94 21.00 3.63 12.32
N HIS A 95 21.30 3.86 13.60
CA HIS A 95 21.77 2.78 14.48
C HIS A 95 20.65 2.30 15.38
N CYS A 96 20.62 1.01 15.65
CA CYS A 96 19.63 0.39 16.52
C CYS A 96 19.91 0.72 17.99
N THR A 97 19.61 1.95 18.41
CA THR A 97 19.81 2.45 19.77
C THR A 97 18.69 3.41 20.16
N GLU A 98 18.26 3.36 21.44
CA GLU A 98 17.27 4.31 21.98
C GLU A 98 17.83 5.73 22.17
N ALA A 99 19.15 5.93 22.07
CA ALA A 99 19.79 7.23 22.23
C ALA A 99 19.65 8.14 20.99
N GLU A 100 19.35 7.58 19.83
CA GLU A 100 19.12 8.34 18.60
C GLU A 100 17.68 8.86 18.49
N PRO A 101 17.44 9.91 17.65
CA PRO A 101 16.07 10.32 17.32
C PRO A 101 15.25 9.18 16.73
N THR A 102 13.96 9.16 17.07
CA THR A 102 13.06 8.08 16.68
C THR A 102 12.90 8.00 15.16
N ALA A 103 13.06 6.78 14.62
CA ALA A 103 12.68 6.41 13.27
C ALA A 103 12.01 5.03 13.28
N ALA A 104 10.74 4.98 12.91
CA ALA A 104 9.92 3.78 12.93
C ALA A 104 9.31 3.51 11.55
N TYR A 105 9.41 2.28 11.09
CA TYR A 105 8.91 1.85 9.79
C TYR A 105 7.57 1.14 9.91
N VAL A 106 6.56 1.63 9.19
CA VAL A 106 5.24 1.00 9.11
C VAL A 106 5.28 -0.13 8.09
N PHE A 107 5.50 -1.36 8.54
CA PHE A 107 5.64 -2.49 7.62
C PHE A 107 4.32 -3.21 7.31
N LYS A 108 3.28 -2.98 8.11
CA LYS A 108 1.96 -3.62 7.94
C LYS A 108 0.84 -2.78 8.53
N THR A 109 -0.29 -2.75 7.83
CA THR A 109 -1.54 -2.17 8.33
C THR A 109 -2.63 -3.24 8.36
N VAL A 110 -3.43 -3.27 9.41
CA VAL A 110 -4.57 -4.19 9.56
C VAL A 110 -5.82 -3.39 9.88
N ALA A 111 -6.91 -3.67 9.17
CA ALA A 111 -8.23 -3.17 9.50
C ALA A 111 -8.85 -4.05 10.59
N ASP A 112 -8.65 -3.69 11.86
CA ASP A 112 -9.23 -4.39 13.00
C ASP A 112 -10.69 -3.98 13.18
N PRO A 113 -11.63 -4.93 13.38
CA PRO A 113 -13.06 -4.61 13.53
C PRO A 113 -13.38 -3.77 14.78
N PHE A 114 -12.56 -3.86 15.83
CA PHE A 114 -12.80 -3.21 17.12
C PHE A 114 -12.00 -1.93 17.31
N VAL A 115 -10.70 -1.99 16.99
CA VAL A 115 -9.76 -0.87 17.18
C VAL A 115 -9.71 0.05 15.97
N GLY A 116 -10.12 -0.44 14.81
CA GLY A 116 -10.03 0.25 13.54
C GLY A 116 -8.69 0.01 12.85
N LYS A 117 -8.03 1.06 12.36
CA LYS A 117 -6.72 0.96 11.73
C LYS A 117 -5.65 0.66 12.78
N LEU A 118 -4.96 -0.46 12.64
CA LEU A 118 -3.83 -0.88 13.44
C LEU A 118 -2.58 -0.93 12.56
N SER A 119 -1.61 -0.10 12.85
CA SER A 119 -0.34 -0.02 12.12
C SER A 119 0.77 -0.69 12.92
N TYR A 120 1.41 -1.69 12.31
CA TYR A 120 2.56 -2.39 12.89
C TYR A 120 3.83 -1.65 12.52
N LEU A 121 4.66 -1.40 13.53
CA LEU A 121 5.89 -0.65 13.43
C LEU A 121 7.08 -1.53 13.77
N ARG A 122 8.16 -1.40 13.02
CA ARG A 122 9.52 -1.76 13.43
C ARG A 122 10.25 -0.47 13.76
N VAL A 123 10.72 -0.32 14.98
CA VAL A 123 11.51 0.82 15.40
C VAL A 123 12.96 0.57 15.00
N VAL A 124 13.52 1.42 14.15
CA VAL A 124 14.89 1.30 13.64
C VAL A 124 15.87 2.02 14.57
N SER A 125 15.49 3.21 15.03
CA SER A 125 16.26 3.98 16.01
C SER A 125 15.33 4.69 16.96
N GLY A 126 15.81 5.07 18.15
CA GLY A 126 15.02 5.76 19.17
C GLY A 126 13.99 4.87 19.84
N LYS A 127 12.90 5.48 20.26
CA LYS A 127 11.81 4.81 21.00
C LYS A 127 10.48 5.46 20.70
N VAL A 128 9.49 4.68 20.33
CA VAL A 128 8.12 5.15 20.13
C VAL A 128 7.38 5.11 21.45
N THR A 129 6.91 6.29 21.92
CA THR A 129 6.21 6.44 23.19
C THR A 129 4.82 7.05 23.03
N ALA A 130 3.93 6.83 24.00
CA ALA A 130 2.59 7.38 23.96
C ALA A 130 2.59 8.91 24.09
N GLY A 131 1.82 9.58 23.22
CA GLY A 131 1.66 11.04 23.23
C GLY A 131 2.73 11.81 22.46
N GLU A 132 3.80 11.15 22.04
CA GLU A 132 4.85 11.74 21.22
C GLU A 132 4.32 12.07 19.81
N PRO A 133 4.54 13.27 19.26
CA PRO A 133 4.24 13.58 17.89
C PRO A 133 5.41 13.12 16.99
N LEU A 134 5.17 12.18 16.11
CA LEU A 134 6.11 11.81 15.05
C LEU A 134 5.66 12.42 13.73
N VAL A 135 6.61 12.70 12.84
CA VAL A 135 6.32 13.20 11.49
C VAL A 135 6.29 12.04 10.51
N ASN A 136 5.26 11.98 9.67
CA ASN A 136 5.24 11.06 8.54
C ASN A 136 6.15 11.63 7.43
N ALA A 137 7.28 10.99 7.16
CA ALA A 137 8.28 11.45 6.20
C ALA A 137 7.74 11.61 4.76
N ARG A 138 6.66 10.88 4.39
CA ARG A 138 6.05 10.98 3.06
C ARG A 138 5.15 12.22 2.92
N THR A 139 4.37 12.54 3.94
CA THR A 139 3.37 13.63 3.87
C THR A 139 3.86 14.92 4.52
N GLY A 140 4.88 14.85 5.38
CA GLY A 140 5.33 15.97 6.21
C GLY A 140 4.38 16.29 7.37
N GLU A 141 3.30 15.52 7.55
CA GLU A 141 2.27 15.79 8.55
C GLU A 141 2.61 15.10 9.89
N PRO A 142 2.28 15.74 11.03
CA PRO A 142 2.45 15.14 12.34
C PRO A 142 1.41 14.03 12.58
N GLU A 143 1.89 12.90 13.09
CA GLU A 143 1.07 11.79 13.59
C GLU A 143 1.16 11.74 15.11
N LYS A 144 0.03 11.80 15.77
CA LYS A 144 -0.02 11.63 17.23
C LYS A 144 -0.01 10.15 17.59
N ILE A 145 1.04 9.72 18.24
CA ILE A 145 1.16 8.33 18.69
C ILE A 145 0.22 8.09 19.87
N GLY A 146 -0.73 7.18 19.66
CA GLY A 146 -1.56 6.64 20.73
C GLY A 146 -0.75 5.74 21.67
N LYS A 147 -1.42 4.97 22.51
CA LYS A 147 -0.74 4.01 23.37
C LYS A 147 -0.13 2.90 22.52
N PRO A 148 1.17 2.64 22.61
CA PRO A 148 1.82 1.54 21.91
C PRO A 148 1.28 0.19 22.41
N LEU A 149 1.28 -0.81 21.55
CA LEU A 149 0.76 -2.14 21.79
C LEU A 149 1.80 -3.20 21.46
N THR A 150 1.98 -4.16 22.33
CA THR A 150 2.60 -5.43 22.02
C THR A 150 1.51 -6.41 21.56
N VAL A 151 1.70 -7.05 20.40
CA VAL A 151 0.70 -7.96 19.81
C VAL A 151 1.21 -9.39 19.86
N ILE A 152 0.47 -10.25 20.57
CA ILE A 152 0.78 -11.67 20.72
C ILE A 152 -0.40 -12.47 20.15
N GLY A 153 -0.30 -12.91 18.91
CA GLY A 153 -1.40 -13.52 18.18
C GLY A 153 -2.60 -12.57 18.03
N LYS A 154 -3.72 -12.90 18.68
CA LYS A 154 -4.92 -12.03 18.71
C LYS A 154 -4.95 -11.08 19.92
N LYS A 155 -4.04 -11.28 20.88
CA LYS A 155 -4.02 -10.48 22.12
C LYS A 155 -3.20 -9.21 21.90
N GLN A 156 -3.80 -8.08 22.20
CA GLN A 156 -3.18 -6.77 22.20
C GLN A 156 -2.96 -6.37 23.67
N VAL A 157 -1.73 -6.05 24.02
CA VAL A 157 -1.34 -5.66 25.38
C VAL A 157 -0.71 -4.27 25.30
N ASP A 158 -1.15 -3.39 26.19
CA ASP A 158 -0.58 -2.06 26.31
C ASP A 158 0.90 -2.13 26.66
N ALA A 159 1.72 -1.35 25.99
CA ALA A 159 3.14 -1.20 26.26
C ALA A 159 3.48 0.26 26.63
N ASP A 160 4.50 0.45 27.44
CA ASP A 160 4.97 1.79 27.81
C ASP A 160 5.74 2.46 26.65
N GLY A 161 6.25 1.67 25.72
CA GLY A 161 6.94 2.10 24.52
C GLY A 161 7.41 0.93 23.68
N ILE A 162 7.87 1.21 22.45
CA ILE A 162 8.52 0.25 21.55
C ILE A 162 9.94 0.77 21.33
N GLY A 163 10.94 0.03 21.80
CA GLY A 163 12.36 0.41 21.68
C GLY A 163 12.96 0.10 20.32
N ALA A 164 14.15 0.65 20.06
CA ALA A 164 14.90 0.34 18.83
C ALA A 164 15.12 -1.18 18.66
N GLY A 165 14.93 -1.67 17.45
CA GLY A 165 15.02 -3.10 17.09
C GLY A 165 13.75 -3.90 17.34
N ASP A 166 12.78 -3.37 18.09
CA ASP A 166 11.56 -4.08 18.47
C ASP A 166 10.41 -3.79 17.49
N ILE A 167 9.40 -4.65 17.54
CA ILE A 167 8.16 -4.59 16.76
C ILE A 167 6.99 -4.39 17.70
N GLY A 168 6.17 -3.40 17.42
CA GLY A 168 4.93 -3.16 18.11
C GLY A 168 3.85 -2.64 17.17
N ALA A 169 2.74 -2.19 17.72
CA ALA A 169 1.66 -1.63 16.94
C ALA A 169 1.10 -0.35 17.58
N VAL A 170 0.58 0.54 16.74
CA VAL A 170 -0.11 1.75 17.13
C VAL A 170 -1.45 1.82 16.40
N ALA A 171 -2.50 2.16 17.14
CA ALA A 171 -3.82 2.28 16.57
C ALA A 171 -4.13 3.71 16.11
N LYS A 172 -5.02 3.81 15.10
CA LYS A 172 -5.66 5.06 14.67
C LYS A 172 -4.71 6.14 14.10
N LEU A 173 -3.59 5.74 13.52
CA LEU A 173 -2.78 6.67 12.73
C LEU A 173 -3.60 7.17 11.53
N VAL A 174 -3.52 8.47 11.24
CA VAL A 174 -4.39 9.12 10.26
C VAL A 174 -3.81 9.02 8.85
N THR A 175 -2.58 9.50 8.66
CA THR A 175 -1.94 9.61 7.35
C THR A 175 -1.03 8.43 7.02
N ALA A 176 -0.52 7.74 8.05
CA ALA A 176 0.44 6.66 7.90
C ALA A 176 -0.13 5.47 7.14
N ARG A 177 0.65 4.94 6.20
CA ARG A 177 0.36 3.75 5.37
C ARG A 177 1.49 2.75 5.47
N THR A 178 1.25 1.53 5.05
CA THR A 178 2.31 0.52 4.89
C THR A 178 3.38 1.02 3.92
N GLY A 179 4.64 1.00 4.35
CA GLY A 179 5.79 1.56 3.65
C GLY A 179 6.19 2.97 4.10
N ASP A 180 5.43 3.63 4.98
CA ASP A 180 5.78 4.95 5.50
C ASP A 180 6.80 4.86 6.65
N THR A 181 7.62 5.90 6.79
CA THR A 181 8.48 6.13 7.93
C THR A 181 7.89 7.22 8.82
N LEU A 182 7.78 6.93 10.10
CA LEU A 182 7.43 7.89 11.15
C LEU A 182 8.72 8.26 11.90
N CYS A 183 9.05 9.53 11.98
CA CYS A 183 10.31 9.98 12.55
C CYS A 183 10.14 11.20 13.45
N ASP A 184 11.15 11.43 14.30
CA ASP A 184 11.26 12.65 15.09
C ASP A 184 11.41 13.87 14.16
N ALA A 185 10.75 14.98 14.49
CA ALA A 185 10.79 16.21 13.72
C ALA A 185 12.20 16.84 13.63
N SER A 186 13.08 16.54 14.57
CA SER A 186 14.48 17.01 14.54
C SER A 186 15.33 16.31 13.49
N ARG A 187 14.94 15.09 13.07
CA ARG A 187 15.64 14.29 12.05
C ARG A 187 14.63 13.57 11.16
N VAL A 188 14.15 14.26 10.13
CA VAL A 188 13.23 13.67 9.15
C VAL A 188 14.01 12.77 8.20
N VAL A 189 13.72 11.47 8.25
CA VAL A 189 14.36 10.43 7.43
C VAL A 189 13.32 9.53 6.80
N LYS A 190 13.65 8.97 5.63
CA LYS A 190 12.80 8.06 4.87
C LYS A 190 13.51 6.73 4.65
N LEU A 191 12.93 5.67 5.15
CA LEU A 191 13.36 4.30 4.87
C LEU A 191 12.85 3.84 3.50
N PRO A 192 13.55 2.92 2.81
CA PRO A 192 13.10 2.39 1.53
C PRO A 192 11.71 1.77 1.64
N ALA A 193 10.78 2.28 0.83
CA ALA A 193 9.43 1.73 0.76
C ALA A 193 9.37 0.56 -0.22
N PRO A 194 8.55 -0.48 0.04
CA PRO A 194 8.37 -1.57 -0.89
C PRO A 194 7.58 -1.11 -2.13
N VAL A 195 7.95 -1.65 -3.28
CA VAL A 195 7.19 -1.45 -4.52
C VAL A 195 6.14 -2.56 -4.61
N PHE A 196 4.88 -2.19 -4.45
CA PHE A 196 3.77 -3.14 -4.57
C PHE A 196 3.38 -3.37 -6.03
N PRO A 197 3.07 -4.63 -6.43
CA PRO A 197 2.57 -4.90 -7.76
C PRO A 197 1.21 -4.22 -7.99
N GLN A 198 0.98 -3.78 -9.22
CA GLN A 198 -0.27 -3.15 -9.60
C GLN A 198 -1.35 -4.20 -9.89
N PRO A 199 -2.63 -3.88 -9.67
CA PRO A 199 -3.73 -4.76 -10.03
C PRO A 199 -3.70 -5.12 -11.52
N SER A 200 -3.91 -6.42 -11.83
CA SER A 200 -3.96 -6.94 -13.19
C SER A 200 -5.34 -7.43 -13.61
N LEU A 201 -6.24 -7.70 -12.66
CA LEU A 201 -7.61 -8.13 -12.90
C LEU A 201 -8.59 -7.13 -12.31
N PHE A 202 -9.51 -6.65 -13.16
CA PHE A 202 -10.56 -5.71 -12.77
C PHE A 202 -11.93 -6.35 -12.93
N MET A 203 -12.78 -6.22 -11.87
CA MET A 203 -14.13 -6.76 -11.86
C MET A 203 -15.12 -5.71 -11.36
N ALA A 204 -16.30 -5.69 -11.95
CA ALA A 204 -17.40 -4.83 -11.48
C ALA A 204 -18.05 -5.46 -10.25
N VAL A 205 -18.29 -4.63 -9.24
CA VAL A 205 -18.93 -5.05 -7.98
C VAL A 205 -20.46 -4.99 -8.15
N THR A 206 -21.12 -6.10 -7.86
CA THR A 206 -22.57 -6.17 -7.76
C THR A 206 -23.00 -6.31 -6.31
N VAL A 207 -24.07 -5.62 -5.95
CA VAL A 207 -24.58 -5.57 -4.58
C VAL A 207 -25.60 -6.67 -4.37
N ALA A 208 -25.38 -7.55 -3.39
CA ALA A 208 -26.32 -8.64 -3.08
C ALA A 208 -27.63 -8.10 -2.47
N LYS A 209 -27.55 -7.00 -1.70
CA LYS A 209 -28.72 -6.35 -1.07
C LYS A 209 -28.74 -4.87 -1.39
N LYS A 210 -29.83 -4.39 -1.97
CA LYS A 210 -30.06 -2.98 -2.27
C LYS A 210 -29.96 -2.13 -0.98
N GLY A 211 -29.13 -1.08 -1.00
CA GLY A 211 -28.88 -0.20 0.15
C GLY A 211 -27.56 -0.46 0.89
N ASP A 212 -26.81 -1.51 0.54
CA ASP A 212 -25.50 -1.78 1.15
C ASP A 212 -24.33 -1.10 0.41
N GLU A 213 -24.59 -0.32 -0.65
CA GLU A 213 -23.55 0.33 -1.48
C GLU A 213 -22.57 1.20 -0.65
N GLY A 214 -23.10 1.98 0.30
CA GLY A 214 -22.27 2.81 1.19
C GLY A 214 -21.42 2.00 2.15
N LYS A 215 -21.93 0.85 2.63
CA LYS A 215 -21.15 -0.05 3.48
C LYS A 215 -20.05 -0.75 2.71
N ILE A 216 -20.33 -1.15 1.46
CA ILE A 216 -19.35 -1.76 0.56
C ILE A 216 -18.17 -0.80 0.33
N SER A 217 -18.46 0.45 -0.05
CA SER A 217 -17.43 1.45 -0.30
C SER A 217 -16.56 1.71 0.94
N SER A 218 -17.18 1.82 2.12
CA SER A 218 -16.44 2.01 3.38
C SER A 218 -15.60 0.79 3.75
N ALA A 219 -16.10 -0.43 3.52
CA ALA A 219 -15.38 -1.66 3.81
C ALA A 219 -14.21 -1.86 2.84
N LEU A 220 -14.41 -1.58 1.55
CA LEU A 220 -13.34 -1.63 0.54
C LEU A 220 -12.25 -0.60 0.82
N ALA A 221 -12.60 0.63 1.21
CA ALA A 221 -11.61 1.63 1.60
C ALA A 221 -10.71 1.14 2.75
N ARG A 222 -11.29 0.48 3.76
CA ARG A 222 -10.52 -0.12 4.86
C ARG A 222 -9.64 -1.30 4.39
N LEU A 223 -10.11 -2.12 3.46
CA LEU A 223 -9.30 -3.20 2.90
C LEU A 223 -8.14 -2.68 2.05
N MET A 224 -8.32 -1.56 1.34
CA MET A 224 -7.24 -0.89 0.61
C MET A 224 -6.16 -0.30 1.54
N GLU A 225 -6.52 0.10 2.76
CA GLU A 225 -5.52 0.47 3.77
C GLU A 225 -4.70 -0.74 4.25
N GLU A 226 -5.33 -1.94 4.29
CA GLU A 226 -4.68 -3.21 4.68
C GLU A 226 -3.85 -3.78 3.52
N ASP A 227 -4.31 -3.62 2.29
CA ASP A 227 -3.74 -4.23 1.08
C ASP A 227 -3.48 -3.18 -0.01
N PRO A 228 -2.25 -2.69 -0.14
CA PRO A 228 -1.88 -1.71 -1.16
C PRO A 228 -1.97 -2.21 -2.61
N THR A 229 -2.12 -3.53 -2.83
CA THR A 229 -2.30 -4.12 -4.17
C THR A 229 -3.75 -4.17 -4.63
N LEU A 230 -4.68 -3.75 -3.75
CA LEU A 230 -6.09 -3.65 -4.06
C LEU A 230 -6.43 -2.24 -4.54
N SER A 231 -7.21 -2.13 -5.59
CA SER A 231 -7.76 -0.86 -6.06
C SER A 231 -9.29 -0.90 -6.08
N TYR A 232 -9.91 0.26 -5.88
CA TYR A 232 -11.34 0.43 -5.98
C TYR A 232 -11.64 1.81 -6.55
N GLN A 233 -12.46 1.84 -7.59
CA GLN A 233 -12.84 3.07 -8.26
C GLN A 233 -14.29 3.02 -8.72
N ASN A 234 -14.92 4.20 -8.78
CA ASN A 234 -16.21 4.35 -9.40
C ASN A 234 -16.00 4.83 -10.85
N ASN A 235 -16.37 4.01 -11.82
CA ASN A 235 -16.29 4.38 -13.22
C ASN A 235 -17.50 5.27 -13.55
N ALA A 236 -17.24 6.55 -13.81
CA ALA A 236 -18.28 7.55 -14.09
C ALA A 236 -19.02 7.30 -15.41
N GLU A 237 -18.37 6.67 -16.39
CA GLU A 237 -18.96 6.42 -17.72
C GLU A 237 -19.90 5.20 -17.70
N THR A 238 -19.48 4.11 -17.05
CA THR A 238 -20.28 2.88 -16.98
C THR A 238 -21.20 2.83 -15.77
N HIS A 239 -21.04 3.77 -14.83
CA HIS A 239 -21.72 3.83 -13.53
C HIS A 239 -21.53 2.52 -12.73
N GLN A 240 -20.38 1.89 -12.87
CA GLN A 240 -20.02 0.69 -12.14
C GLN A 240 -18.93 0.97 -11.11
N GLN A 241 -19.05 0.34 -9.97
CA GLN A 241 -17.98 0.23 -8.99
C GLN A 241 -17.06 -0.90 -9.43
N VAL A 242 -15.78 -0.61 -9.63
CA VAL A 242 -14.79 -1.57 -10.13
C VAL A 242 -13.73 -1.79 -9.07
N ILE A 243 -13.47 -3.05 -8.76
CA ILE A 243 -12.40 -3.50 -7.90
C ILE A 243 -11.29 -4.12 -8.75
N GLY A 244 -10.03 -3.75 -8.45
CA GLY A 244 -8.85 -4.32 -9.08
C GLY A 244 -8.01 -5.11 -8.09
N GLY A 245 -7.50 -6.25 -8.50
CA GLY A 245 -6.63 -7.10 -7.70
C GLY A 245 -5.61 -7.85 -8.56
N LEU A 246 -4.74 -8.63 -7.93
CA LEU A 246 -3.67 -9.38 -8.59
C LEU A 246 -4.16 -10.59 -9.39
N GLY A 247 -5.39 -11.04 -9.15
CA GLY A 247 -6.00 -12.19 -9.82
C GLY A 247 -7.28 -12.66 -9.13
N GLU A 248 -7.90 -13.72 -9.67
CA GLU A 248 -9.19 -14.25 -9.19
C GLU A 248 -9.13 -14.66 -7.71
N GLN A 249 -8.11 -15.41 -7.31
CA GLN A 249 -7.94 -15.84 -5.91
C GLN A 249 -7.81 -14.66 -4.96
N HIS A 250 -7.11 -13.60 -5.37
CA HIS A 250 -7.00 -12.38 -4.57
C HIS A 250 -8.38 -11.74 -4.35
N LEU A 251 -9.16 -11.58 -5.41
CA LEU A 251 -10.51 -11.01 -5.31
C LEU A 251 -11.47 -11.91 -4.52
N ASP A 252 -11.33 -13.23 -4.57
CA ASP A 252 -12.09 -14.16 -3.73
C ASP A 252 -11.74 -14.02 -2.24
N VAL A 253 -10.46 -13.82 -1.91
CA VAL A 253 -10.03 -13.50 -0.53
C VAL A 253 -10.64 -12.17 -0.08
N VAL A 254 -10.68 -11.15 -0.94
CA VAL A 254 -11.32 -9.86 -0.64
C VAL A 254 -12.82 -10.04 -0.38
N LYS A 255 -13.55 -10.83 -1.19
CA LYS A 255 -14.96 -11.17 -0.94
C LYS A 255 -15.15 -11.85 0.43
N ALA A 256 -14.30 -12.83 0.73
CA ALA A 256 -14.33 -13.52 2.02
C ALA A 256 -14.07 -12.58 3.20
N LYS A 257 -13.11 -11.65 3.08
CA LYS A 257 -12.83 -10.63 4.09
C LYS A 257 -14.00 -9.66 4.26
N LEU A 258 -14.64 -9.19 3.17
CA LEU A 258 -15.82 -8.33 3.23
C LEU A 258 -16.94 -9.01 4.00
N LYS A 259 -17.22 -10.28 3.70
CA LYS A 259 -18.25 -11.05 4.39
C LYS A 259 -17.91 -11.28 5.86
N ASN A 260 -16.71 -11.77 6.16
CA ASN A 260 -16.33 -12.22 7.51
C ASN A 260 -16.00 -11.06 8.46
N LYS A 261 -15.37 -9.98 7.97
CA LYS A 261 -14.98 -8.84 8.81
C LYS A 261 -16.05 -7.75 8.87
N PHE A 262 -16.76 -7.50 7.76
CA PHE A 262 -17.67 -6.35 7.63
C PHE A 262 -19.14 -6.75 7.46
N GLY A 263 -19.44 -8.05 7.32
CA GLY A 263 -20.81 -8.54 7.15
C GLY A 263 -21.45 -8.15 5.82
N VAL A 264 -20.64 -7.86 4.80
CA VAL A 264 -21.08 -7.39 3.48
C VAL A 264 -20.80 -8.43 2.42
N GLU A 265 -21.82 -8.79 1.63
CA GLU A 265 -21.69 -9.72 0.51
C GLU A 265 -21.73 -8.98 -0.82
N ILE A 266 -20.76 -9.29 -1.70
CA ILE A 266 -20.67 -8.76 -3.05
C ILE A 266 -20.61 -9.88 -4.09
N GLY A 267 -21.17 -9.60 -5.27
CA GLY A 267 -20.89 -10.36 -6.50
C GLY A 267 -19.80 -9.64 -7.31
N LEU A 268 -19.13 -10.39 -8.17
CA LEU A 268 -18.16 -9.87 -9.13
C LEU A 268 -18.58 -10.30 -10.54
N GLU A 269 -18.57 -9.37 -11.48
CA GLU A 269 -18.87 -9.60 -12.89
C GLU A 269 -17.86 -8.88 -13.80
N ALA A 270 -17.80 -9.24 -15.07
CA ALA A 270 -16.96 -8.53 -16.02
C ALA A 270 -17.40 -7.06 -16.11
N PRO A 271 -16.47 -6.09 -16.01
CA PRO A 271 -16.80 -4.69 -16.12
C PRO A 271 -17.26 -4.35 -17.54
N ARG A 272 -18.20 -3.40 -17.65
CA ARG A 272 -18.60 -2.89 -18.96
C ARG A 272 -17.48 -2.08 -19.57
N ILE A 273 -17.30 -2.24 -20.87
CA ILE A 273 -16.34 -1.44 -21.62
C ILE A 273 -16.98 -0.08 -21.89
N ALA A 274 -16.29 0.99 -21.55
CA ALA A 274 -16.70 2.35 -21.89
C ALA A 274 -16.42 2.61 -23.36
N TYR A 275 -17.39 2.31 -24.21
CA TYR A 275 -17.32 2.66 -25.62
C TYR A 275 -17.58 4.13 -25.82
N ARG A 276 -16.95 4.71 -26.86
CA ARG A 276 -17.21 6.06 -27.32
C ARG A 276 -17.63 6.06 -28.77
N GLU A 277 -18.47 7.01 -29.13
CA GLU A 277 -18.81 7.29 -30.53
C GLU A 277 -17.86 8.36 -31.06
N SER A 278 -17.61 8.36 -32.37
CA SER A 278 -16.80 9.38 -32.99
C SER A 278 -17.36 9.76 -34.36
N ILE A 279 -17.14 11.00 -34.77
CA ILE A 279 -17.45 11.46 -36.12
C ILE A 279 -16.23 11.22 -37.02
N ARG A 280 -16.45 10.72 -38.24
CA ARG A 280 -15.37 10.41 -39.21
C ARG A 280 -15.17 11.48 -40.29
N LYS A 281 -16.15 12.37 -40.47
CA LYS A 281 -16.14 13.40 -41.51
C LYS A 281 -16.62 14.71 -40.95
N ALA A 282 -16.03 15.80 -41.40
CA ALA A 282 -16.52 17.12 -41.10
C ALA A 282 -17.94 17.30 -41.64
N CYS A 283 -18.81 17.94 -40.88
CA CYS A 283 -20.14 18.28 -41.30
C CYS A 283 -20.61 19.61 -40.67
N GLN A 284 -21.44 20.31 -41.38
CA GLN A 284 -22.12 21.53 -40.88
C GLN A 284 -23.58 21.22 -40.63
N LYS A 285 -24.08 21.62 -39.50
CA LYS A 285 -25.49 21.46 -39.12
C LYS A 285 -26.04 22.73 -38.49
N GLN A 286 -27.29 23.07 -38.88
CA GLN A 286 -28.07 24.13 -38.25
C GLN A 286 -28.92 23.52 -37.13
N GLY A 287 -28.82 24.09 -35.94
CA GLY A 287 -29.70 23.81 -34.80
C GLY A 287 -30.65 25.01 -34.61
N ARG A 288 -31.94 24.81 -34.86
CA ARG A 288 -32.96 25.83 -34.68
C ARG A 288 -34.00 25.43 -33.64
N HIS A 289 -34.13 26.23 -32.59
CA HIS A 289 -35.14 26.06 -31.57
C HIS A 289 -36.14 27.24 -31.67
N LYS A 290 -37.40 26.93 -31.90
CA LYS A 290 -38.49 27.92 -31.88
C LYS A 290 -39.64 27.32 -31.10
N LYS A 291 -39.93 27.88 -29.94
CA LYS A 291 -41.06 27.47 -29.10
C LYS A 291 -41.86 28.72 -28.67
N GLN A 292 -43.14 28.73 -28.98
CA GLN A 292 -44.05 29.80 -28.60
C GLN A 292 -45.36 29.19 -28.10
N THR A 293 -45.47 29.16 -26.78
CA THR A 293 -46.67 28.65 -26.07
C THR A 293 -47.04 29.66 -25.00
N GLY A 294 -47.84 30.69 -25.38
CA GLY A 294 -48.21 31.80 -24.48
C GLY A 294 -47.07 32.80 -24.23
N GLY A 295 -47.35 34.01 -23.88
CA GLY A 295 -46.57 35.20 -23.52
C GLY A 295 -45.11 35.40 -23.93
N HIS A 296 -44.21 34.48 -23.55
CA HIS A 296 -42.78 34.60 -23.87
C HIS A 296 -42.32 33.47 -24.81
N GLY A 297 -41.92 33.79 -26.03
CA GLY A 297 -41.34 32.87 -26.99
C GLY A 297 -39.87 32.59 -26.72
N GLN A 298 -39.42 31.36 -27.04
CA GLN A 298 -38.01 30.97 -27.05
C GLN A 298 -37.55 30.83 -28.48
N PHE A 299 -36.42 31.46 -28.81
CA PHE A 299 -35.82 31.38 -30.14
C PHE A 299 -34.30 31.26 -30.01
N GLY A 300 -33.71 30.28 -30.73
CA GLY A 300 -32.27 30.10 -30.89
C GLY A 300 -32.01 29.48 -32.26
N ASP A 301 -31.06 30.01 -32.99
CA ASP A 301 -30.68 29.53 -34.32
C ASP A 301 -29.14 29.60 -34.41
N VAL A 302 -28.48 28.45 -34.53
CA VAL A 302 -27.03 28.36 -34.61
C VAL A 302 -26.62 27.39 -35.70
N ILE A 303 -25.54 27.71 -36.40
CA ILE A 303 -24.88 26.81 -37.36
C ILE A 303 -23.57 26.40 -36.76
N ILE A 304 -23.33 25.07 -36.64
CA ILE A 304 -22.14 24.50 -36.03
C ILE A 304 -21.45 23.60 -37.05
N ASN A 305 -20.15 23.78 -37.18
CA ASN A 305 -19.27 22.84 -37.88
C ASN A 305 -18.74 21.80 -36.89
N PHE A 306 -18.96 20.55 -37.18
CA PHE A 306 -18.42 19.43 -36.42
C PHE A 306 -17.26 18.79 -37.23
N GLU A 307 -16.11 18.65 -36.59
CA GLU A 307 -14.90 18.10 -37.24
C GLU A 307 -14.28 17.05 -36.29
N PRO A 308 -13.72 15.94 -36.84
CA PRO A 308 -12.91 15.02 -36.05
C PRO A 308 -11.71 15.77 -35.45
N CYS A 309 -11.35 15.46 -34.18
CA CYS A 309 -10.14 15.95 -33.56
C CYS A 309 -9.46 14.83 -32.76
N ASP A 310 -8.18 14.99 -32.47
CA ASP A 310 -7.38 14.00 -31.73
C ASP A 310 -7.43 14.22 -30.20
N SER A 311 -8.46 14.91 -29.72
CA SER A 311 -8.68 15.19 -28.29
C SER A 311 -9.61 14.15 -27.67
N GLU A 312 -9.33 13.73 -26.44
CA GLU A 312 -10.24 12.90 -25.63
C GLU A 312 -11.51 13.64 -25.18
N GLN A 313 -11.56 14.95 -25.34
CA GLN A 313 -12.68 15.79 -24.95
C GLN A 313 -13.18 16.62 -26.12
N VAL A 314 -14.47 16.99 -26.07
CA VAL A 314 -15.05 17.92 -27.03
C VAL A 314 -14.32 19.27 -26.95
N VAL A 315 -13.66 19.65 -28.04
CA VAL A 315 -13.04 20.98 -28.20
C VAL A 315 -14.06 21.93 -28.82
N PHE A 316 -14.32 23.04 -28.16
CA PHE A 316 -15.25 24.06 -28.67
C PHE A 316 -14.48 25.31 -29.06
N GLU A 317 -14.62 25.71 -30.33
CA GLU A 317 -14.03 26.93 -30.87
C GLU A 317 -15.12 27.86 -31.43
N GLU A 318 -14.99 29.14 -31.26
CA GLU A 318 -15.86 30.13 -31.87
C GLU A 318 -15.25 30.70 -33.14
N LYS A 319 -15.99 30.69 -34.27
CA LYS A 319 -15.60 31.28 -35.56
C LYS A 319 -16.70 32.21 -36.09
N VAL A 320 -17.39 32.92 -35.17
CA VAL A 320 -18.49 33.82 -35.54
C VAL A 320 -17.94 35.10 -36.15
N PHE A 321 -18.34 35.41 -37.39
CA PHE A 321 -18.00 36.64 -38.07
C PHE A 321 -19.20 37.60 -38.10
N GLY A 322 -18.95 38.90 -37.89
CA GLY A 322 -19.97 39.93 -38.02
C GLY A 322 -21.01 40.01 -36.88
N GLY A 323 -20.78 39.29 -35.75
CA GLY A 323 -21.63 39.39 -34.56
C GLY A 323 -23.01 38.74 -34.70
N SER A 324 -23.18 37.79 -35.64
CA SER A 324 -24.45 37.09 -35.89
C SER A 324 -24.97 36.31 -34.68
N VAL A 325 -24.07 35.87 -33.77
CA VAL A 325 -24.39 35.33 -32.45
C VAL A 325 -23.70 36.23 -31.42
N PRO A 326 -24.39 36.84 -30.47
CA PRO A 326 -23.76 37.64 -29.42
C PRO A 326 -22.89 36.78 -28.52
N LYS A 327 -21.70 37.30 -28.11
CA LYS A 327 -20.68 36.56 -27.35
C LYS A 327 -21.18 35.97 -26.03
N ASN A 328 -22.14 36.59 -25.39
CA ASN A 328 -22.76 36.13 -24.15
C ASN A 328 -23.50 34.79 -24.28
N PHE A 329 -23.83 34.36 -25.50
CA PHE A 329 -24.50 33.07 -25.76
C PHE A 329 -23.54 31.93 -26.11
N PHE A 330 -22.25 32.18 -26.36
CA PHE A 330 -21.28 31.14 -26.68
C PHE A 330 -21.18 30.06 -25.59
N PRO A 331 -21.10 30.41 -24.28
CA PRO A 331 -21.10 29.39 -23.23
C PRO A 331 -22.35 28.52 -23.19
N ALA A 332 -23.50 29.09 -23.58
CA ALA A 332 -24.75 28.33 -23.64
C ALA A 332 -24.77 27.35 -24.81
N VAL A 333 -24.21 27.74 -25.96
CA VAL A 333 -24.04 26.84 -27.11
C VAL A 333 -23.06 25.73 -26.80
N GLU A 334 -21.88 26.05 -26.24
CA GLU A 334 -20.89 25.06 -25.79
C GLU A 334 -21.50 24.07 -24.84
N LYS A 335 -22.19 24.55 -23.80
CA LYS A 335 -22.87 23.68 -22.83
C LYS A 335 -23.88 22.76 -23.51
N GLY A 336 -24.63 23.25 -24.49
CA GLY A 336 -25.56 22.44 -25.25
C GLY A 336 -24.88 21.34 -26.08
N VAL A 337 -23.75 21.67 -26.72
CA VAL A 337 -22.96 20.71 -27.49
C VAL A 337 -22.36 19.61 -26.56
N ARG A 338 -21.77 20.02 -25.45
CA ARG A 338 -21.21 19.06 -24.46
C ARG A 338 -22.28 18.15 -23.89
N LEU A 339 -23.46 18.70 -23.54
CA LEU A 339 -24.58 17.91 -23.06
C LEU A 339 -25.09 16.90 -24.12
N ALA A 340 -25.14 17.31 -25.40
CA ALA A 340 -25.54 16.43 -26.48
C ALA A 340 -24.49 15.34 -26.75
N ALA A 341 -23.20 15.64 -26.55
CA ALA A 341 -22.10 14.70 -26.70
C ALA A 341 -22.06 13.63 -25.59
N GLU A 342 -22.72 13.84 -24.45
CA GLU A 342 -22.81 12.81 -23.39
C GLU A 342 -23.54 11.55 -23.83
N LYS A 343 -24.39 11.68 -24.88
CA LYS A 343 -25.18 10.56 -25.39
C LYS A 343 -25.23 10.61 -26.91
N GLY A 344 -24.38 9.83 -27.56
CA GLY A 344 -24.32 9.67 -29.00
C GLY A 344 -25.57 9.01 -29.60
N VAL A 345 -25.71 9.13 -30.90
CA VAL A 345 -26.92 8.69 -31.65
C VAL A 345 -26.85 7.26 -32.15
N LEU A 346 -25.68 6.63 -32.21
CA LEU A 346 -25.51 5.29 -32.75
C LEU A 346 -25.91 4.20 -31.74
N ALA A 347 -25.32 4.25 -30.58
CA ALA A 347 -25.52 3.27 -29.51
C ALA A 347 -25.74 3.93 -28.12
N GLY A 348 -25.74 5.26 -28.07
CA GLY A 348 -25.95 6.01 -26.84
C GLY A 348 -24.70 6.21 -25.99
N TYR A 349 -23.53 5.90 -26.53
CA TYR A 349 -22.26 6.16 -25.86
C TYR A 349 -21.81 7.63 -26.04
N PRO A 350 -21.00 8.19 -25.13
CA PRO A 350 -20.45 9.55 -25.32
C PRO A 350 -19.64 9.68 -26.62
N VAL A 351 -19.71 10.89 -27.19
CA VAL A 351 -19.00 11.24 -28.45
C VAL A 351 -17.68 11.92 -28.11
#